data_0fd4547afb2345a24a5fba578cc49940
#
_entry.id   0fd4547afb2345a24a5fba578cc49940
#
_cell.length_a   1.000
_cell.length_b   1.000
_cell.length_c   1.000
_cell.angle_alpha   90.00
_cell.angle_beta   90.00
_cell.angle_gamma   90.00
#
_symmetry.space_group_name_H-M   'P 1'
#
loop_
_entity.id
_entity.type
_entity.pdbx_description
1 polymer ?
#
loop_
_entity_poly.entity_id
_entity_poly.type
_entity_poly.pdbx_seq_one_letter_code
_entity_poly.pdbx_strand_id
1 'polypeptide(L)'
;MKVVSRLRASLLLLTLSLLAAAPLAIAQTAADHADTILHPADLAKILPGSVFFRGQSATTQGRNSGGVHYADGFFTFATLVDNSGYSTGIQEKYQAYFITEVPITIGGHALAPGAYGTGIIKNASGAQFVVLDIGAHDLFTTDAVSDAKFRRPTPLQVTEGEAPGKYRLYFGRNYVEFERAK
;
A
#
# COMPACT_ATOMS: atom_id res chain seq x y z
N MET A 1 -49.73 65.12 -55.41
CA MET A 1 -50.52 64.94 -54.22
C MET A 1 -49.91 63.83 -53.41
N LYS A 2 -49.48 64.20 -52.34
CA LYS A 2 -49.02 63.59 -51.08
C LYS A 2 -49.68 62.28 -50.70
N VAL A 3 -48.91 61.27 -50.39
CA VAL A 3 -49.09 60.47 -49.16
C VAL A 3 -47.74 59.93 -48.70
N VAL A 4 -47.34 60.44 -47.57
CA VAL A 4 -46.15 59.96 -46.81
C VAL A 4 -46.54 58.74 -46.05
N SER A 5 -46.06 57.60 -46.44
CA SER A 5 -46.20 56.37 -45.65
C SER A 5 -45.03 56.26 -44.62
N ARG A 6 -45.42 56.39 -43.39
CA ARG A 6 -44.50 56.24 -42.24
C ARG A 6 -44.21 54.76 -42.01
N LEU A 7 -43.03 54.34 -42.46
CA LEU A 7 -42.51 53.06 -42.10
C LEU A 7 -42.05 53.12 -40.61
N ARG A 8 -42.86 52.62 -39.74
CA ARG A 8 -42.44 52.39 -38.36
C ARG A 8 -41.55 51.13 -38.33
N ALA A 9 -40.27 51.34 -38.26
CA ALA A 9 -39.33 50.33 -37.99
C ALA A 9 -39.53 49.87 -36.51
N SER A 10 -40.24 48.80 -36.33
CA SER A 10 -40.27 48.10 -35.03
C SER A 10 -38.92 47.38 -34.85
N LEU A 11 -38.03 48.05 -34.12
CA LEU A 11 -36.80 47.47 -33.67
C LEU A 11 -37.15 46.45 -32.59
N LEU A 12 -37.31 45.19 -33.01
CA LEU A 12 -37.44 44.07 -32.12
C LEU A 12 -36.04 43.86 -31.52
N LEU A 13 -35.87 44.35 -30.30
CA LEU A 13 -34.73 43.99 -29.47
C LEU A 13 -34.86 42.51 -29.12
N LEU A 14 -34.22 41.67 -29.91
CA LEU A 14 -33.98 40.28 -29.58
C LEU A 14 -32.90 40.27 -28.50
N THR A 15 -33.30 40.35 -27.23
CA THR A 15 -32.42 40.09 -26.10
C THR A 15 -32.12 38.64 -26.12
N LEU A 16 -31.02 38.28 -26.77
CA LEU A 16 -30.41 36.97 -26.71
C LEU A 16 -29.87 36.78 -25.27
N SER A 17 -30.69 36.20 -24.43
CA SER A 17 -30.28 35.75 -23.10
C SER A 17 -29.28 34.64 -23.29
N LEU A 18 -28.00 35.00 -23.32
CA LEU A 18 -26.90 34.05 -23.25
C LEU A 18 -26.92 33.47 -21.85
N LEU A 19 -27.68 32.37 -21.67
CA LEU A 19 -27.68 31.58 -20.49
C LEU A 19 -26.29 30.94 -20.41
N ALA A 20 -25.39 31.59 -19.66
CA ALA A 20 -24.11 31.05 -19.32
C ALA A 20 -24.35 29.76 -18.49
N ALA A 21 -24.37 28.64 -19.17
CA ALA A 21 -24.25 27.32 -18.50
C ALA A 21 -22.89 27.29 -17.84
N ALA A 22 -22.82 27.73 -16.59
CA ALA A 22 -21.68 27.46 -15.76
C ALA A 22 -21.53 25.95 -15.72
N PRO A 23 -20.36 25.39 -16.08
CA PRO A 23 -20.15 23.96 -15.82
C PRO A 23 -20.30 23.78 -14.31
N LEU A 24 -21.29 23.01 -13.91
CA LEU A 24 -21.32 22.41 -12.58
C LEU A 24 -20.05 21.57 -12.51
N ALA A 25 -18.97 22.17 -12.02
CA ALA A 25 -17.84 21.42 -11.51
C ALA A 25 -18.44 20.55 -10.41
N ILE A 26 -18.73 19.29 -10.72
CA ILE A 26 -18.94 18.26 -9.73
C ILE A 26 -17.57 18.20 -9.05
N ALA A 27 -17.45 18.95 -7.95
CA ALA A 27 -16.41 18.69 -6.98
C ALA A 27 -16.71 17.25 -6.53
N GLN A 28 -16.04 16.27 -7.15
CA GLN A 28 -15.87 14.97 -6.53
C GLN A 28 -15.22 15.29 -5.19
N THR A 29 -16.06 15.30 -4.14
CA THR A 29 -15.57 15.16 -2.79
C THR A 29 -14.79 13.85 -2.84
N ALA A 30 -13.45 13.94 -2.94
CA ALA A 30 -12.60 12.85 -2.57
C ALA A 30 -13.09 12.50 -1.17
N ALA A 31 -13.83 11.40 -1.08
CA ALA A 31 -14.15 10.83 0.21
C ALA A 31 -12.79 10.70 0.89
N ASP A 32 -12.67 11.30 2.06
CA ASP A 32 -11.45 11.25 2.87
C ASP A 32 -11.30 9.79 3.30
N HIS A 33 -10.82 8.95 2.37
CA HIS A 33 -10.57 7.54 2.62
C HIS A 33 -9.27 7.52 3.42
N ALA A 34 -9.42 7.28 4.71
CA ALA A 34 -8.26 6.99 5.54
C ALA A 34 -7.65 5.66 5.09
N ASP A 35 -6.34 5.54 5.26
CA ASP A 35 -5.66 4.27 5.09
C ASP A 35 -6.31 3.18 5.96
N THR A 36 -6.41 1.97 5.44
CA THR A 36 -7.08 0.86 6.12
C THR A 36 -6.12 -0.30 6.33
N ILE A 37 -6.05 -0.82 7.54
CA ILE A 37 -5.31 -2.06 7.82
C ILE A 37 -6.04 -3.24 7.18
N LEU A 38 -5.31 -4.02 6.40
CA LEU A 38 -5.78 -5.25 5.78
C LEU A 38 -5.49 -6.45 6.66
N HIS A 39 -6.52 -7.20 6.95
CA HIS A 39 -6.45 -8.47 7.66
C HIS A 39 -6.43 -9.67 6.68
N PRO A 40 -6.12 -10.89 7.14
CA PRO A 40 -6.07 -12.08 6.28
C PRO A 40 -7.32 -12.31 5.43
N ALA A 41 -8.51 -11.98 5.94
CA ALA A 41 -9.77 -12.14 5.21
C ALA A 41 -9.87 -11.17 4.00
N ASP A 42 -9.31 -9.98 4.12
CA ASP A 42 -9.27 -8.98 3.04
C ASP A 42 -8.26 -9.39 1.98
N LEU A 43 -7.08 -9.81 2.44
CA LEU A 43 -5.97 -10.24 1.60
C LEU A 43 -6.25 -11.56 0.87
N ALA A 44 -7.11 -12.43 1.38
CA ALA A 44 -7.51 -13.67 0.71
C ALA A 44 -8.11 -13.46 -0.69
N LYS A 45 -8.58 -12.25 -0.99
CA LYS A 45 -9.17 -11.90 -2.30
C LYS A 45 -8.12 -11.46 -3.33
N ILE A 46 -6.95 -11.04 -2.88
CA ILE A 46 -5.91 -10.47 -3.75
C ILE A 46 -4.60 -11.25 -3.72
N LEU A 47 -4.35 -12.03 -2.67
CA LEU A 47 -3.16 -12.86 -2.57
C LEU A 47 -3.25 -14.07 -3.51
N PRO A 48 -2.24 -14.30 -4.37
CA PRO A 48 -2.16 -15.54 -5.13
C PRO A 48 -1.83 -16.72 -4.20
N GLY A 49 -2.19 -17.93 -4.59
CA GLY A 49 -1.88 -19.15 -3.83
C GLY A 49 -0.38 -19.47 -3.76
N SER A 50 0.42 -18.90 -4.67
CA SER A 50 1.87 -19.01 -4.67
C SER A 50 2.51 -17.77 -5.29
N VAL A 51 3.76 -17.53 -4.94
CA VAL A 51 4.59 -16.44 -5.44
C VAL A 51 5.92 -16.97 -5.96
N PHE A 52 6.49 -16.24 -6.91
CA PHE A 52 7.79 -16.60 -7.46
C PHE A 52 8.89 -15.85 -6.70
N PHE A 53 9.92 -16.60 -6.27
CA PHE A 53 11.08 -16.04 -5.63
C PHE A 53 12.31 -16.89 -5.97
N ARG A 54 13.39 -16.24 -6.39
CA ARG A 54 14.68 -16.89 -6.73
C ARG A 54 14.54 -18.14 -7.62
N GLY A 55 13.78 -18.04 -8.70
CA GLY A 55 13.70 -19.13 -9.68
C GLY A 55 12.73 -20.26 -9.34
N GLN A 56 12.02 -20.19 -8.22
CA GLN A 56 11.03 -21.21 -7.85
C GLN A 56 9.77 -20.61 -7.21
N SER A 57 8.74 -21.41 -7.13
CA SER A 57 7.46 -21.02 -6.53
C SER A 57 7.42 -21.38 -5.05
N ALA A 58 6.90 -20.47 -4.23
CA ALA A 58 6.60 -20.68 -2.82
C ALA A 58 5.10 -20.51 -2.56
N THR A 59 4.49 -21.44 -1.84
CA THR A 59 3.07 -21.34 -1.46
C THR A 59 2.87 -20.25 -0.42
N THR A 60 1.87 -19.40 -0.60
CA THR A 60 1.54 -18.33 0.35
C THR A 60 0.70 -18.87 1.51
N GLN A 61 0.96 -18.34 2.69
CA GLN A 61 0.20 -18.67 3.90
C GLN A 61 -0.80 -17.54 4.20
N GLY A 62 -1.87 -17.42 3.43
CA GLY A 62 -2.82 -16.31 3.50
C GLY A 62 -3.37 -16.00 4.90
N ARG A 63 -3.42 -16.99 5.81
CA ARG A 63 -3.81 -16.75 7.23
C ARG A 63 -2.77 -15.95 8.01
N ASN A 64 -1.53 -15.93 7.55
CA ASN A 64 -0.41 -15.22 8.12
C ASN A 64 -0.02 -14.08 7.17
N SER A 65 -0.92 -13.15 6.99
CA SER A 65 -0.78 -12.00 6.11
C SER A 65 -1.33 -10.75 6.77
N GLY A 66 -0.87 -9.59 6.32
CA GLY A 66 -1.35 -8.29 6.75
C GLY A 66 -0.84 -7.21 5.82
N GLY A 67 -1.49 -6.05 5.81
CA GLY A 67 -1.12 -4.97 4.92
C GLY A 67 -1.83 -3.67 5.23
N VAL A 68 -1.65 -2.73 4.33
CA VAL A 68 -2.29 -1.42 4.30
C VAL A 68 -2.88 -1.21 2.91
N HIS A 69 -4.13 -0.78 2.87
CA HIS A 69 -4.77 -0.20 1.70
C HIS A 69 -4.77 1.32 1.90
N TYR A 70 -4.02 2.01 1.09
CA TYR A 70 -3.88 3.47 1.17
C TYR A 70 -5.12 4.17 0.62
N ALA A 71 -5.35 5.39 1.10
CA ALA A 71 -6.47 6.23 0.70
C ALA A 71 -6.60 6.46 -0.82
N ASP A 72 -5.50 6.39 -1.55
CA ASP A 72 -5.43 6.54 -3.01
C ASP A 72 -5.58 5.22 -3.79
N GLY A 73 -5.88 4.12 -3.09
CA GLY A 73 -6.19 2.81 -3.69
C GLY A 73 -5.00 1.87 -3.89
N PHE A 74 -3.77 2.29 -3.55
CA PHE A 74 -2.58 1.43 -3.59
C PHE A 74 -2.44 0.56 -2.34
N PHE A 75 -1.57 -0.44 -2.42
CA PHE A 75 -1.37 -1.41 -1.36
C PHE A 75 0.09 -1.54 -0.95
N THR A 76 0.28 -1.89 0.32
CA THR A 76 1.50 -2.52 0.83
C THR A 76 1.08 -3.69 1.70
N PHE A 77 1.56 -4.91 1.41
CA PHE A 77 1.19 -6.08 2.19
C PHE A 77 2.29 -7.15 2.22
N ALA A 78 2.20 -8.02 3.20
CA ALA A 78 3.07 -9.16 3.37
C ALA A 78 2.28 -10.44 3.65
N THR A 79 2.83 -11.58 3.26
CA THR A 79 2.32 -12.90 3.62
C THR A 79 3.49 -13.85 3.91
N LEU A 80 3.37 -14.66 4.94
CA LEU A 80 4.32 -15.77 5.10
C LEU A 80 4.24 -16.72 3.91
N VAL A 81 5.36 -17.38 3.62
CA VAL A 81 5.45 -18.38 2.55
C VAL A 81 5.95 -19.71 3.09
N ASP A 82 5.64 -20.78 2.40
CA ASP A 82 6.33 -22.06 2.61
C ASP A 82 7.68 -21.98 1.87
N ASN A 83 8.74 -21.80 2.65
CA ASN A 83 10.10 -21.70 2.14
C ASN A 83 10.89 -23.00 2.25
N SER A 84 10.25 -24.13 2.57
CA SER A 84 10.89 -25.42 2.78
C SER A 84 11.67 -25.95 1.56
N GLY A 85 11.30 -25.50 0.35
CA GLY A 85 11.99 -25.84 -0.90
C GLY A 85 13.30 -25.09 -1.15
N TYR A 86 13.65 -24.10 -0.31
CA TYR A 86 14.87 -23.30 -0.46
C TYR A 86 16.03 -23.85 0.38
N SER A 87 17.25 -23.44 0.04
CA SER A 87 18.43 -23.74 0.87
C SER A 87 18.31 -23.08 2.24
N THR A 88 18.96 -23.67 3.27
CA THR A 88 18.91 -23.19 4.65
C THR A 88 19.22 -21.71 4.78
N GLY A 89 20.26 -21.22 4.11
CA GLY A 89 20.61 -19.80 4.17
C GLY A 89 19.56 -18.86 3.57
N ILE A 90 18.72 -19.34 2.63
CA ILE A 90 17.57 -18.59 2.13
C ILE A 90 16.40 -18.72 3.10
N GLN A 91 16.13 -19.90 3.64
CA GLN A 91 15.04 -20.12 4.59
C GLN A 91 15.14 -19.23 5.83
N GLU A 92 16.36 -18.97 6.31
CA GLU A 92 16.63 -18.10 7.45
C GLU A 92 16.20 -16.66 7.20
N LYS A 93 16.32 -16.17 5.95
CA LYS A 93 16.07 -14.79 5.57
C LYS A 93 14.73 -14.57 4.89
N TYR A 94 14.31 -15.52 4.05
CA TYR A 94 13.06 -15.46 3.29
C TYR A 94 11.96 -16.20 4.02
N GLN A 95 11.23 -15.49 4.86
CA GLN A 95 10.10 -16.02 5.65
C GLN A 95 8.77 -15.51 5.11
N ALA A 96 8.77 -14.31 4.52
CA ALA A 96 7.59 -13.69 3.95
C ALA A 96 7.87 -13.06 2.59
N TYR A 97 6.83 -13.02 1.77
CA TYR A 97 6.79 -12.23 0.55
C TYR A 97 6.14 -10.88 0.87
N PHE A 98 6.80 -9.82 0.48
CA PHE A 98 6.40 -8.43 0.75
C PHE A 98 6.23 -7.69 -0.57
N ILE A 99 5.11 -7.01 -0.74
CA ILE A 99 4.83 -6.17 -1.90
C ILE A 99 4.48 -4.76 -1.43
N THR A 100 5.03 -3.76 -2.12
CA THR A 100 4.59 -2.39 -2.01
C THR A 100 4.37 -1.80 -3.40
N GLU A 101 3.21 -1.19 -3.63
CA GLU A 101 2.88 -0.50 -4.88
C GLU A 101 3.29 0.96 -4.85
N VAL A 102 3.72 1.45 -3.70
CA VAL A 102 4.16 2.83 -3.47
C VAL A 102 5.57 2.85 -2.89
N PRO A 103 6.35 3.91 -3.10
CA PRO A 103 7.61 4.05 -2.38
C PRO A 103 7.34 4.19 -0.87
N ILE A 104 8.11 3.47 -0.08
CA ILE A 104 8.00 3.48 1.39
C ILE A 104 9.37 3.70 2.04
N THR A 105 9.35 4.11 3.30
CA THR A 105 10.48 3.99 4.20
C THR A 105 10.18 2.86 5.18
N ILE A 106 11.05 1.89 5.31
CA ILE A 106 10.92 0.75 6.23
C ILE A 106 12.21 0.56 7.02
N GLY A 107 12.10 0.57 8.36
CA GLY A 107 13.27 0.50 9.23
C GLY A 107 14.31 1.61 8.97
N GLY A 108 13.87 2.78 8.49
CA GLY A 108 14.75 3.90 8.13
C GLY A 108 15.35 3.83 6.71
N HIS A 109 15.10 2.76 5.95
CA HIS A 109 15.59 2.58 4.58
C HIS A 109 14.51 2.84 3.55
N ALA A 110 14.84 3.58 2.49
CA ALA A 110 13.94 3.78 1.36
C ALA A 110 13.79 2.48 0.55
N LEU A 111 12.57 2.13 0.21
CA LEU A 111 12.25 0.97 -0.60
C LEU A 111 11.31 1.38 -1.75
N ALA A 112 11.72 1.11 -2.97
CA ALA A 112 10.92 1.40 -4.17
C ALA A 112 9.70 0.47 -4.26
N PRO A 113 8.68 0.82 -5.06
CA PRO A 113 7.62 -0.13 -5.41
C PRO A 113 8.20 -1.41 -5.99
N GLY A 114 7.67 -2.56 -5.55
CA GLY A 114 8.17 -3.85 -6.00
C GLY A 114 7.79 -5.01 -5.09
N ALA A 115 8.36 -6.16 -5.40
CA ALA A 115 8.19 -7.41 -4.67
C ALA A 115 9.53 -7.85 -4.06
N TYR A 116 9.48 -8.26 -2.80
CA TYR A 116 10.65 -8.51 -1.98
C TYR A 116 10.48 -9.77 -1.14
N GLY A 117 11.59 -10.39 -0.81
CA GLY A 117 11.66 -11.36 0.29
C GLY A 117 11.99 -10.65 1.59
N THR A 118 11.38 -11.05 2.69
CA THR A 118 11.66 -10.48 4.01
C THR A 118 11.65 -11.54 5.10
N GLY A 119 12.31 -11.24 6.20
CA GLY A 119 12.26 -12.10 7.40
C GLY A 119 12.94 -11.48 8.60
N ILE A 120 12.88 -12.19 9.72
CA ILE A 120 13.57 -11.83 10.95
C ILE A 120 14.71 -12.80 11.20
N ILE A 121 15.93 -12.30 11.28
CA ILE A 121 17.12 -13.03 11.67
C ILE A 121 17.40 -12.73 13.14
N LYS A 122 17.68 -13.76 13.95
CA LYS A 122 18.09 -13.60 15.34
C LYS A 122 19.58 -13.86 15.43
N ASN A 123 20.28 -12.95 16.08
CA ASN A 123 21.70 -13.07 16.37
C ASN A 123 21.97 -12.70 17.85
N ALA A 124 23.22 -12.71 18.24
CA ALA A 124 23.62 -12.41 19.63
C ALA A 124 23.26 -10.97 20.07
N SER A 125 23.16 -10.03 19.13
CA SER A 125 22.82 -8.62 19.40
C SER A 125 21.31 -8.35 19.40
N GLY A 126 20.47 -9.30 18.94
CA GLY A 126 19.02 -9.13 18.89
C GLY A 126 18.36 -9.67 17.63
N ALA A 127 17.18 -9.18 17.34
CA ALA A 127 16.44 -9.49 16.14
C ALA A 127 16.69 -8.42 15.05
N GLN A 128 16.95 -8.86 13.84
CA GLN A 128 17.14 -7.98 12.69
C GLN A 128 16.14 -8.33 11.58
N PHE A 129 15.57 -7.31 10.97
CA PHE A 129 14.73 -7.43 9.79
C PHE A 129 15.59 -7.31 8.54
N VAL A 130 15.44 -8.26 7.64
CA VAL A 130 16.16 -8.29 6.35
C VAL A 130 15.20 -8.11 5.21
N VAL A 131 15.63 -7.38 4.19
CA VAL A 131 14.93 -7.24 2.90
C VAL A 131 15.83 -7.76 1.79
N LEU A 132 15.27 -8.61 0.97
CA LEU A 132 15.90 -9.27 -0.17
C LEU A 132 15.23 -8.84 -1.47
N ASP A 133 15.99 -8.70 -2.54
CA ASP A 133 15.41 -8.63 -3.88
C ASP A 133 14.83 -9.99 -4.32
N ILE A 134 14.14 -10.02 -5.45
CA ILE A 134 13.54 -11.24 -6.00
C ILE A 134 14.58 -12.32 -6.36
N GLY A 135 15.85 -11.96 -6.53
CA GLY A 135 16.99 -12.84 -6.75
C GLY A 135 17.63 -13.38 -5.46
N ALA A 136 17.08 -12.97 -4.30
CA ALA A 136 17.56 -13.27 -2.95
C ALA A 136 18.92 -12.64 -2.58
N HIS A 137 19.24 -11.49 -3.16
CA HIS A 137 20.35 -10.66 -2.69
C HIS A 137 19.86 -9.77 -1.55
N ASP A 138 20.65 -9.64 -0.50
CA ASP A 138 20.35 -8.74 0.61
C ASP A 138 20.40 -7.28 0.12
N LEU A 139 19.28 -6.58 0.21
CA LEU A 139 19.23 -5.14 -0.08
C LEU A 139 19.66 -4.33 1.14
N PHE A 140 19.13 -4.66 2.29
CA PHE A 140 19.55 -4.10 3.58
C PHE A 140 19.05 -4.96 4.74
N THR A 141 19.62 -4.68 5.91
CA THR A 141 19.22 -5.24 7.19
C THR A 141 19.08 -4.09 8.19
N THR A 142 18.06 -4.12 9.03
CA THR A 142 17.82 -3.13 10.07
C THR A 142 17.39 -3.82 11.36
N ASP A 143 17.55 -3.16 12.50
CA ASP A 143 17.14 -3.70 13.78
C ASP A 143 15.60 -3.84 13.83
N ALA A 144 15.14 -4.97 14.35
CA ALA A 144 13.74 -5.20 14.66
C ALA A 144 13.49 -4.95 16.14
N VAL A 145 12.41 -4.24 16.42
CA VAL A 145 12.00 -3.94 17.80
C VAL A 145 11.23 -5.11 18.38
N SER A 146 11.59 -5.52 19.60
CA SER A 146 10.86 -6.57 20.33
C SER A 146 9.76 -5.96 21.19
N ASP A 147 8.51 -6.33 20.94
CA ASP A 147 7.34 -5.89 21.70
C ASP A 147 6.85 -7.01 22.63
N ALA A 148 7.43 -7.08 23.82
CA ALA A 148 7.06 -8.06 24.84
C ALA A 148 5.62 -7.90 25.33
N LYS A 149 5.04 -6.69 25.23
CA LYS A 149 3.69 -6.37 25.69
C LYS A 149 2.61 -6.65 24.65
N PHE A 150 2.99 -7.00 23.43
CA PHE A 150 2.03 -7.28 22.38
C PHE A 150 1.13 -8.46 22.73
N ARG A 151 -0.17 -8.21 22.92
CA ARG A 151 -1.10 -9.15 23.55
C ARG A 151 -1.47 -10.33 22.65
N ARG A 152 -1.56 -10.14 21.34
CA ARG A 152 -2.04 -11.17 20.39
C ARG A 152 -1.07 -11.31 19.22
N PRO A 153 0.13 -11.84 19.46
CA PRO A 153 1.06 -12.06 18.38
C PRO A 153 0.55 -13.19 17.47
N THR A 154 0.50 -12.89 16.17
CA THR A 154 0.33 -13.88 15.11
C THR A 154 1.67 -14.06 14.41
N PRO A 155 1.88 -15.13 13.63
CA PRO A 155 3.14 -15.32 12.95
C PRO A 155 3.55 -14.13 12.06
N LEU A 156 2.57 -13.52 11.35
CA LEU A 156 2.74 -12.27 10.63
C LEU A 156 1.47 -11.44 10.71
N GLN A 157 1.60 -10.13 10.89
CA GLN A 157 0.50 -9.16 10.81
C GLN A 157 1.02 -7.73 10.62
N VAL A 158 0.14 -6.86 10.17
CA VAL A 158 0.37 -5.40 10.12
C VAL A 158 -0.58 -4.72 11.10
N THR A 159 -0.09 -3.71 11.78
CA THR A 159 -0.90 -2.84 12.67
C THR A 159 -0.56 -1.37 12.41
N GLU A 160 -1.40 -0.48 12.89
CA GLU A 160 -1.03 0.93 12.99
C GLU A 160 0.18 1.12 13.91
N GLY A 161 1.01 2.11 13.58
CA GLY A 161 2.12 2.56 14.41
C GLY A 161 1.68 3.61 15.44
N GLU A 162 2.64 4.30 16.05
CA GLU A 162 2.34 5.31 17.07
C GLU A 162 1.86 6.66 16.51
N ALA A 163 2.11 6.90 15.23
CA ALA A 163 1.70 8.13 14.56
C ALA A 163 0.86 7.81 13.32
N PRO A 164 -0.05 8.72 12.91
CA PRO A 164 -0.81 8.57 11.68
C PRO A 164 0.11 8.35 10.47
N GLY A 165 -0.25 7.40 9.61
CA GLY A 165 0.51 7.04 8.41
C GLY A 165 1.76 6.19 8.68
N LYS A 166 2.01 5.80 9.93
CA LYS A 166 3.02 4.82 10.31
C LYS A 166 2.39 3.48 10.61
N TYR A 167 3.07 2.42 10.21
CA TYR A 167 2.59 1.04 10.32
C TYR A 167 3.71 0.16 10.86
N ARG A 168 3.33 -0.94 11.49
CA ARG A 168 4.25 -1.94 12.03
C ARG A 168 4.02 -3.29 11.37
N LEU A 169 5.04 -3.82 10.72
CA LEU A 169 5.05 -5.18 10.21
C LEU A 169 5.64 -6.09 11.29
N TYR A 170 4.82 -6.94 11.85
CA TYR A 170 5.19 -7.90 12.89
C TYR A 170 5.51 -9.27 12.33
N PHE A 171 6.56 -9.87 12.87
CA PHE A 171 6.86 -11.29 12.84
C PHE A 171 6.82 -11.81 14.28
N GLY A 172 5.71 -12.41 14.68
CA GLY A 172 5.46 -12.74 16.07
C GLY A 172 5.44 -11.51 16.97
N ARG A 173 6.49 -11.33 17.80
CA ARG A 173 6.65 -10.17 18.69
C ARG A 173 7.69 -9.15 18.22
N ASN A 174 8.37 -9.43 17.13
CA ASN A 174 9.34 -8.47 16.59
C ASN A 174 8.69 -7.71 15.44
N TYR A 175 8.92 -6.41 15.37
CA TYR A 175 8.39 -5.59 14.30
C TYR A 175 9.44 -4.64 13.72
N VAL A 176 9.17 -4.21 12.51
CA VAL A 176 9.79 -3.05 11.86
C VAL A 176 8.70 -2.03 11.54
N GLU A 177 9.01 -0.75 11.72
CA GLU A 177 8.09 0.33 11.35
C GLU A 177 8.30 0.70 9.89
N PHE A 178 7.19 0.98 9.20
CA PHE A 178 7.22 1.51 7.84
C PHE A 178 6.17 2.62 7.68
N GLU A 179 6.43 3.48 6.71
CA GLU A 179 5.54 4.56 6.31
C GLU A 179 5.69 4.81 4.80
N ARG A 180 4.69 5.43 4.19
CA ARG A 180 4.80 5.87 2.80
C ARG A 180 5.85 6.97 2.69
N ALA A 181 6.75 6.85 1.70
CA ALA A 181 7.72 7.90 1.41
C ALA A 181 7.00 9.14 0.87
N LYS A 182 7.48 10.30 1.27
CA LYS A 182 6.95 11.61 0.83
C LYS A 182 7.45 11.99 -0.55
#